data_c5a8362a8788a7c1e49644c7fc43f271
#
_entry.id   c5a8362a8788a7c1e49644c7fc43f271
#
_cell.length_a   1.000
_cell.length_b   1.000
_cell.length_c   1.000
_cell.angle_alpha   90.00
_cell.angle_beta   90.00
_cell.angle_gamma   90.00
#
_symmetry.space_group_name_H-M   'P 1'
#
loop_
_entity.id
_entity.type
_entity.pdbx_description
1 polymer ?
#
loop_
_entity_poly.entity_id
_entity_poly.type
_entity_poly.pdbx_seq_one_letter_code
_entity_poly.pdbx_strand_id
1 'polypeptide(L)'
;KVGIVMTDSNKDPEEWKEIVGNKRHRDEMAKKFKDNDSPLKIAIVVDMWLTGFDVPSLATMYVYKPMKGYNLMQAIARVNRVFQDKEGGLVVDYVGIAGALKEAMNDYTVRDKKNYGDTDIDKVALPKFQEKLLICRDIFHGYDYSKFITGTDLDRSKAISGGVNFIVAVDKED
;
A
#
# COMPACT_ATOMS: atom_id res chain seq x y z
N LYS A 1 11.24 9.88 20.78
CA LYS A 1 10.05 9.41 21.47
C LYS A 1 9.53 8.13 20.82
N VAL A 2 8.79 7.32 21.60
CA VAL A 2 8.12 6.08 21.16
C VAL A 2 6.62 6.34 21.18
N GLY A 3 5.90 5.84 20.19
CA GLY A 3 4.45 5.84 20.13
C GLY A 3 3.90 4.43 20.00
N ILE A 4 2.70 4.20 20.50
CA ILE A 4 1.97 2.94 20.40
C ILE A 4 0.75 3.16 19.52
N VAL A 5 0.56 2.28 18.53
CA VAL A 5 -0.54 2.35 17.58
C VAL A 5 -1.21 0.99 17.48
N MET A 6 -2.37 0.89 18.08
CA MET A 6 -3.20 -0.30 18.07
C MET A 6 -4.68 0.07 18.09
N THR A 7 -5.54 -0.88 17.84
CA THR A 7 -6.99 -0.70 17.96
C THR A 7 -7.38 -0.80 19.43
N ASP A 8 -8.21 0.11 19.89
CA ASP A 8 -8.79 0.07 21.23
C ASP A 8 -9.94 -0.96 21.30
N SER A 9 -10.11 -1.53 22.48
CA SER A 9 -11.20 -2.46 22.81
C SER A 9 -11.87 -2.05 24.12
N ASN A 10 -13.16 -2.29 24.24
CA ASN A 10 -13.89 -2.08 25.49
C ASN A 10 -13.42 -3.00 26.64
N LYS A 11 -12.62 -4.01 26.32
CA LYS A 11 -12.04 -4.96 27.29
C LYS A 11 -10.63 -4.56 27.74
N ASP A 12 -10.06 -3.51 27.15
CA ASP A 12 -8.72 -3.06 27.50
C ASP A 12 -8.71 -2.42 28.88
N PRO A 13 -7.61 -2.58 29.65
CA PRO A 13 -7.43 -1.86 30.90
C PRO A 13 -7.56 -0.35 30.71
N GLU A 14 -8.14 0.33 31.70
CA GLU A 14 -8.35 1.80 31.64
C GLU A 14 -7.05 2.57 31.39
N GLU A 15 -5.94 2.09 31.97
CA GLU A 15 -4.60 2.65 31.80
C GLU A 15 -4.12 2.66 30.33
N TRP A 16 -4.61 1.71 29.52
CA TRP A 16 -4.25 1.63 28.12
C TRP A 16 -4.98 2.65 27.24
N LYS A 17 -6.16 3.09 27.68
CA LYS A 17 -6.97 4.03 26.91
C LYS A 17 -6.27 5.38 26.69
N GLU A 18 -5.50 5.82 27.70
CA GLU A 18 -4.70 7.05 27.59
C GLU A 18 -3.55 6.90 26.59
N ILE A 19 -2.94 5.71 26.51
CA ILE A 19 -1.79 5.42 25.66
C ILE A 19 -2.22 5.15 24.23
N VAL A 20 -3.26 4.34 24.04
CA VAL A 20 -3.77 3.90 22.73
C VAL A 20 -4.56 5.03 22.05
N GLY A 21 -5.33 5.76 22.84
CA GLY A 21 -6.16 6.85 22.39
C GLY A 21 -7.22 6.43 21.36
N ASN A 22 -7.92 7.39 20.84
CA ASN A 22 -8.97 7.20 19.83
C ASN A 22 -8.42 7.34 18.40
N LYS A 23 -9.30 7.26 17.39
CA LYS A 23 -8.95 7.42 15.99
C LYS A 23 -8.20 8.74 15.72
N ARG A 24 -8.65 9.86 16.30
CA ARG A 24 -8.01 11.16 16.12
C ARG A 24 -6.56 11.14 16.64
N HIS A 25 -6.34 10.53 17.80
CA HIS A 25 -4.99 10.35 18.36
C HIS A 25 -4.09 9.57 17.42
N ARG A 26 -4.59 8.46 16.85
CA ARG A 26 -3.85 7.64 15.87
C ARG A 26 -3.52 8.41 14.59
N ASP A 27 -4.44 9.25 14.10
CA ASP A 27 -4.23 10.09 12.92
C ASP A 27 -3.17 11.18 13.18
N GLU A 28 -3.15 11.76 14.37
CA GLU A 28 -2.11 12.70 14.80
C GLU A 28 -0.75 12.03 14.95
N MET A 29 -0.70 10.82 15.51
CA MET A 29 0.50 9.99 15.58
C MET A 29 1.04 9.67 14.19
N ALA A 30 0.16 9.33 13.25
CA ALA A 30 0.51 9.05 11.87
C ALA A 30 1.18 10.25 11.20
N LYS A 31 0.64 11.46 11.40
CA LYS A 31 1.24 12.70 10.89
C LYS A 31 2.62 12.95 11.48
N LYS A 32 2.73 12.83 12.82
CA LYS A 32 4.00 13.01 13.54
C LYS A 32 5.05 11.99 13.13
N PHE A 33 4.67 10.75 12.84
CA PHE A 33 5.61 9.71 12.43
C PHE A 33 6.11 9.88 10.99
N LYS A 34 5.32 10.52 10.13
CA LYS A 34 5.73 10.89 8.75
C LYS A 34 6.64 12.10 8.70
N ASP A 35 6.60 12.95 9.72
CA ASP A 35 7.39 14.16 9.82
C ASP A 35 8.81 13.80 10.31
N ASN A 36 9.81 14.05 9.46
CA ASN A 36 11.20 13.76 9.77
C ASN A 36 11.77 14.65 10.88
N ASP A 37 11.19 15.81 11.15
CA ASP A 37 11.61 16.73 12.22
C ASP A 37 10.92 16.41 13.56
N SER A 38 9.88 15.58 13.53
CA SER A 38 9.19 15.14 14.73
C SER A 38 10.11 14.33 15.67
N PRO A 39 9.97 14.51 16.99
CA PRO A 39 10.68 13.69 17.97
C PRO A 39 10.19 12.23 18.02
N LEU A 40 9.06 11.90 17.38
CA LEU A 40 8.52 10.55 17.31
C LEU A 40 9.31 9.74 16.27
N LYS A 41 10.22 8.87 16.73
CA LYS A 41 11.11 8.09 15.86
C LYS A 41 10.83 6.59 15.86
N ILE A 42 10.05 6.10 16.83
CA ILE A 42 9.73 4.68 16.95
C ILE A 42 8.21 4.55 17.12
N ALA A 43 7.59 3.70 16.32
CA ALA A 43 6.20 3.33 16.47
C ALA A 43 6.10 1.82 16.74
N ILE A 44 5.45 1.46 17.84
CA ILE A 44 5.06 0.08 18.14
C ILE A 44 3.66 -0.11 17.60
N VAL A 45 3.49 -1.05 16.68
CA VAL A 45 2.22 -1.28 16.00
C VAL A 45 1.71 -2.71 16.23
N VAL A 46 0.42 -2.86 16.40
CA VAL A 46 -0.26 -4.15 16.47
C VAL A 46 -1.28 -4.22 15.33
N ASP A 47 -0.92 -4.94 14.26
CA ASP A 47 -1.71 -5.12 13.03
C ASP A 47 -2.12 -3.84 12.29
N MET A 48 -1.79 -2.67 12.82
CA MET A 48 -2.05 -1.38 12.20
C MET A 48 -0.85 -0.89 11.40
N TRP A 49 -1.09 -0.03 10.41
CA TRP A 49 -0.07 0.56 9.54
C TRP A 49 0.72 -0.43 8.67
N LEU A 50 0.48 -1.72 8.79
CA LEU A 50 1.09 -2.73 7.91
C LEU A 50 0.53 -2.65 6.49
N THR A 51 -0.71 -2.16 6.35
CA THR A 51 -1.36 -1.90 5.07
C THR A 51 -1.86 -0.45 5.03
N GLY A 52 -1.84 0.17 3.84
CA GLY A 52 -2.41 1.50 3.64
C GLY A 52 -1.66 2.69 4.26
N PHE A 53 -0.59 2.45 5.02
CA PHE A 53 0.22 3.51 5.64
C PHE A 53 1.58 3.62 4.95
N ASP A 54 1.93 4.79 4.48
CA ASP A 54 3.16 5.03 3.73
C ASP A 54 4.08 6.00 4.45
N VAL A 55 5.34 5.55 4.70
CA VAL A 55 6.43 6.33 5.27
C VAL A 55 7.72 5.93 4.55
N PRO A 56 8.07 6.60 3.45
CA PRO A 56 9.26 6.27 2.67
C PRO A 56 10.57 6.36 3.47
N SER A 57 10.63 7.26 4.46
CA SER A 57 11.78 7.44 5.36
C SER A 57 11.94 6.32 6.39
N LEU A 58 11.01 5.36 6.51
CA LEU A 58 11.10 4.26 7.46
C LEU A 58 12.34 3.40 7.17
N ALA A 59 13.32 3.43 8.07
CA ALA A 59 14.62 2.79 7.88
C ALA A 59 14.66 1.35 8.37
N THR A 60 14.00 1.05 9.49
CA THR A 60 14.11 -0.26 10.15
C THR A 60 12.75 -0.74 10.62
N MET A 61 12.50 -2.03 10.45
CA MET A 61 11.34 -2.75 10.99
C MET A 61 11.82 -3.86 11.92
N TYR A 62 11.32 -3.86 13.15
CA TYR A 62 11.53 -4.91 14.13
C TYR A 62 10.30 -5.81 14.15
N VAL A 63 10.48 -7.09 13.86
CA VAL A 63 9.38 -8.05 13.78
C VAL A 63 9.40 -8.95 15.01
N TYR A 64 8.34 -8.81 15.84
CA TYR A 64 8.14 -9.60 17.06
C TYR A 64 6.86 -10.48 17.00
N LYS A 65 6.08 -10.38 15.93
CA LYS A 65 4.87 -11.16 15.70
C LYS A 65 5.05 -12.06 14.47
N PRO A 66 4.72 -13.37 14.56
CA PRO A 66 4.74 -14.25 13.39
C PRO A 66 3.82 -13.73 12.29
N MET A 67 4.39 -13.58 11.10
CA MET A 67 3.67 -13.16 9.89
C MET A 67 3.97 -14.14 8.76
N LYS A 68 3.02 -14.34 7.84
CA LYS A 68 3.15 -15.27 6.72
C LYS A 68 2.57 -14.68 5.43
N GLY A 69 3.01 -15.23 4.31
CA GLY A 69 2.46 -14.97 2.98
C GLY A 69 2.36 -13.48 2.65
N TYR A 70 1.21 -13.08 2.13
CA TYR A 70 0.96 -11.72 1.64
C TYR A 70 1.15 -10.64 2.72
N ASN A 71 0.71 -10.88 3.95
CA ASN A 71 0.84 -9.90 5.04
C ASN A 71 2.30 -9.62 5.38
N LEU A 72 3.15 -10.66 5.38
CA LEU A 72 4.59 -10.51 5.57
C LEU A 72 5.23 -9.70 4.44
N MET A 73 4.91 -10.02 3.19
CA MET A 73 5.41 -9.28 2.03
C MET A 73 4.98 -7.80 2.05
N GLN A 74 3.74 -7.53 2.42
CA GLN A 74 3.22 -6.16 2.58
C GLN A 74 3.98 -5.38 3.66
N ALA A 75 4.25 -6.00 4.80
CA ALA A 75 4.97 -5.37 5.90
C ALA A 75 6.42 -5.04 5.50
N ILE A 76 7.12 -5.98 4.87
CA ILE A 76 8.50 -5.77 4.40
C ILE A 76 8.56 -4.68 3.33
N ALA A 77 7.60 -4.65 2.40
CA ALA A 77 7.52 -3.61 1.37
C ALA A 77 7.39 -2.20 1.94
N ARG A 78 6.95 -2.03 3.21
CA ARG A 78 6.88 -0.71 3.86
C ARG A 78 8.26 -0.14 4.18
N VAL A 79 9.19 -0.97 4.59
CA VAL A 79 10.55 -0.54 4.95
C VAL A 79 11.50 -0.61 3.75
N ASN A 80 11.25 -1.52 2.81
CA ASN A 80 12.09 -1.72 1.64
C ASN A 80 11.74 -0.74 0.51
N ARG A 81 11.94 0.56 0.78
CA ARG A 81 11.74 1.65 -0.19
C ARG A 81 12.98 2.48 -0.33
N VAL A 82 13.26 2.90 -1.55
CA VAL A 82 14.27 3.93 -1.85
C VAL A 82 13.71 5.29 -1.44
N PHE A 83 14.50 6.06 -0.68
CA PHE A 83 14.11 7.41 -0.26
C PHE A 83 15.37 8.22 0.08
N GLN A 84 15.63 9.32 -0.62
CA GLN A 84 16.87 10.11 -0.52
C GLN A 84 18.08 9.18 -0.66
N ASP A 85 19.00 9.16 0.33
CA ASP A 85 20.21 8.33 0.33
C ASP A 85 19.95 6.89 0.82
N LYS A 86 18.69 6.55 1.16
CA LYS A 86 18.31 5.21 1.59
C LYS A 86 18.01 4.33 0.37
N GLU A 87 18.86 3.35 0.10
CA GLU A 87 18.68 2.38 -0.99
C GLU A 87 17.69 1.24 -0.65
N GLY A 88 17.44 0.98 0.62
CA GLY A 88 16.54 -0.05 1.11
C GLY A 88 16.31 0.07 2.60
N GLY A 89 15.64 -0.91 3.21
CA GLY A 89 15.36 -0.94 4.64
C GLY A 89 15.90 -2.17 5.33
N LEU A 90 16.13 -2.06 6.64
CA LEU A 90 16.56 -3.15 7.49
C LEU A 90 15.36 -3.83 8.15
N VAL A 91 15.31 -5.16 8.09
CA VAL A 91 14.35 -5.96 8.85
C VAL A 91 15.10 -6.74 9.93
N VAL A 92 14.72 -6.54 11.17
CA VAL A 92 15.25 -7.26 12.34
C VAL A 92 14.20 -8.26 12.80
N ASP A 93 14.55 -9.52 12.72
CA ASP A 93 13.63 -10.64 12.98
C ASP A 93 13.91 -11.28 14.34
N TYR A 94 12.95 -11.19 15.27
CA TYR A 94 13.04 -11.80 16.60
C TYR A 94 12.26 -13.13 16.73
N VAL A 95 11.49 -13.50 15.71
CA VAL A 95 10.54 -14.64 15.78
C VAL A 95 10.76 -15.69 14.71
N GLY A 96 11.80 -15.53 13.89
CA GLY A 96 12.17 -16.51 12.87
C GLY A 96 11.29 -16.47 11.62
N ILE A 97 10.96 -15.28 11.13
CA ILE A 97 10.16 -15.12 9.89
C ILE A 97 10.95 -15.40 8.60
N ALA A 98 12.26 -15.60 8.69
CA ALA A 98 13.11 -15.78 7.51
C ALA A 98 12.65 -16.97 6.64
N GLY A 99 12.25 -18.09 7.26
CA GLY A 99 11.66 -19.23 6.56
C GLY A 99 10.34 -18.89 5.87
N ALA A 100 9.44 -18.22 6.59
CA ALA A 100 8.16 -17.77 6.03
C ALA A 100 8.32 -16.73 4.93
N LEU A 101 9.36 -15.89 5.01
CA LEU A 101 9.71 -14.94 3.95
C LEU A 101 10.19 -15.67 2.69
N LYS A 102 11.08 -16.64 2.84
CA LYS A 102 11.58 -17.46 1.72
C LYS A 102 10.43 -18.20 1.03
N GLU A 103 9.52 -18.78 1.79
CA GLU A 103 8.32 -19.46 1.30
C GLU A 103 7.41 -18.46 0.54
N ALA A 104 7.11 -17.31 1.14
CA ALA A 104 6.28 -16.27 0.52
C ALA A 104 6.91 -15.73 -0.78
N MET A 105 8.22 -15.55 -0.82
CA MET A 105 8.94 -15.14 -2.03
C MET A 105 8.91 -16.24 -3.10
N ASN A 106 9.07 -17.50 -2.72
CA ASN A 106 8.96 -18.62 -3.64
C ASN A 106 7.54 -18.73 -4.22
N ASP A 107 6.52 -18.61 -3.39
CA ASP A 107 5.12 -18.64 -3.83
C ASP A 107 4.81 -17.49 -4.80
N TYR A 108 5.35 -16.31 -4.53
CA TYR A 108 5.24 -15.16 -5.41
C TYR A 108 5.95 -15.44 -6.75
N THR A 109 7.18 -15.93 -6.71
CA THR A 109 7.98 -16.26 -7.89
C THR A 109 7.37 -17.44 -8.67
N VAL A 110 6.83 -18.46 -7.98
CA VAL A 110 6.16 -19.60 -8.62
C VAL A 110 4.83 -19.18 -9.25
N ARG A 111 4.07 -18.30 -8.62
CA ARG A 111 2.86 -17.72 -9.22
C ARG A 111 3.20 -16.88 -10.44
N ASP A 112 4.25 -16.08 -10.37
CA ASP A 112 4.73 -15.31 -11.51
C ASP A 112 5.26 -16.22 -12.61
N LYS A 113 6.05 -17.24 -12.29
CA LYS A 113 6.50 -18.25 -13.26
C LYS A 113 5.37 -19.10 -13.85
N LYS A 114 4.36 -19.47 -13.04
CA LYS A 114 3.18 -20.18 -13.51
C LYS A 114 2.28 -19.32 -14.40
N ASN A 115 2.19 -18.02 -14.11
CA ASN A 115 1.36 -17.10 -14.88
C ASN A 115 2.07 -16.53 -16.10
N TYR A 116 3.40 -16.40 -16.06
CA TYR A 116 4.17 -15.69 -17.08
C TYR A 116 5.29 -16.52 -17.71
N GLY A 117 5.59 -17.74 -17.19
CA GLY A 117 6.68 -18.59 -17.68
C GLY A 117 8.07 -17.96 -17.52
N ASP A 118 9.11 -18.64 -18.02
CA ASP A 118 10.49 -18.11 -18.14
C ASP A 118 10.64 -17.19 -19.37
N THR A 119 9.53 -16.74 -19.93
CA THR A 119 9.49 -15.96 -21.17
C THR A 119 9.55 -14.47 -20.85
N ASP A 120 10.32 -13.78 -21.66
CA ASP A 120 10.40 -12.31 -21.79
C ASP A 120 9.11 -11.65 -21.29
N ILE A 121 9.17 -11.00 -20.14
CA ILE A 121 8.03 -10.31 -19.50
C ILE A 121 7.34 -9.41 -20.52
N ASP A 122 8.11 -8.79 -21.40
CA ASP A 122 7.61 -7.90 -22.44
C ASP A 122 6.69 -8.61 -23.44
N LYS A 123 6.99 -9.89 -23.78
CA LYS A 123 6.17 -10.65 -24.74
C LYS A 123 4.85 -11.13 -24.15
N VAL A 124 4.75 -11.27 -22.83
CA VAL A 124 3.53 -11.73 -22.16
C VAL A 124 2.76 -10.57 -21.54
N ALA A 125 3.43 -9.62 -20.92
CA ALA A 125 2.79 -8.50 -20.25
C ALA A 125 2.23 -7.48 -21.25
N LEU A 126 2.94 -7.19 -22.33
CA LEU A 126 2.53 -6.19 -23.32
C LEU A 126 1.21 -6.55 -24.01
N PRO A 127 0.99 -7.77 -24.53
CA PRO A 127 -0.30 -8.15 -25.11
C PRO A 127 -1.45 -8.08 -24.10
N LYS A 128 -1.23 -8.53 -22.86
CA LYS A 128 -2.23 -8.43 -21.79
C LYS A 128 -2.53 -6.99 -21.39
N PHE A 129 -1.51 -6.15 -21.33
CA PHE A 129 -1.69 -4.72 -21.11
C PHE A 129 -2.52 -4.09 -22.25
N GLN A 130 -2.21 -4.41 -23.50
CA GLN A 130 -2.96 -3.92 -24.67
C GLN A 130 -4.41 -4.40 -24.64
N GLU A 131 -4.66 -5.69 -24.31
CA GLU A 131 -6.02 -6.22 -24.13
C GLU A 131 -6.79 -5.43 -23.06
N LYS A 132 -6.20 -5.22 -21.87
CA LYS A 132 -6.85 -4.47 -20.80
C LYS A 132 -7.05 -3.00 -21.14
N LEU A 133 -6.13 -2.41 -21.88
CA LEU A 133 -6.26 -1.04 -22.38
C LEU A 133 -7.44 -0.91 -23.37
N LEU A 134 -7.64 -1.90 -24.23
CA LEU A 134 -8.79 -1.95 -25.13
C LEU A 134 -10.10 -2.05 -24.35
N ILE A 135 -10.19 -2.96 -23.36
CA ILE A 135 -11.36 -3.06 -22.48
C ILE A 135 -11.65 -1.73 -21.78
N CYS A 136 -10.62 -1.07 -21.24
CA CYS A 136 -10.80 0.25 -20.64
C CYS A 136 -11.31 1.30 -21.66
N ARG A 137 -10.81 1.27 -22.90
CA ARG A 137 -11.30 2.16 -23.96
C ARG A 137 -12.74 1.88 -24.34
N ASP A 138 -13.13 0.60 -24.36
CA ASP A 138 -14.51 0.21 -24.65
C ASP A 138 -15.48 0.67 -23.55
N ILE A 139 -15.07 0.60 -22.27
CA ILE A 139 -15.85 1.15 -21.14
C ILE A 139 -16.06 2.65 -21.30
N PHE A 140 -15.08 3.38 -21.84
CA PHE A 140 -15.16 4.81 -22.10
C PHE A 140 -15.63 5.15 -23.52
N HIS A 141 -16.18 4.18 -24.26
CA HIS A 141 -16.70 4.43 -25.59
C HIS A 141 -17.80 5.48 -25.56
N GLY A 142 -17.67 6.55 -26.34
CA GLY A 142 -18.59 7.69 -26.35
C GLY A 142 -18.27 8.78 -25.31
N TYR A 143 -17.30 8.58 -24.42
CA TYR A 143 -16.85 9.61 -23.49
C TYR A 143 -15.59 10.32 -24.00
N ASP A 144 -15.66 11.64 -24.16
CA ASP A 144 -14.49 12.45 -24.56
C ASP A 144 -13.58 12.77 -23.37
N TYR A 145 -12.47 12.04 -23.26
CA TYR A 145 -11.43 12.25 -22.26
C TYR A 145 -10.20 13.03 -22.78
N SER A 146 -10.28 13.64 -23.96
CA SER A 146 -9.15 14.36 -24.60
C SER A 146 -8.58 15.45 -23.67
N LYS A 147 -9.44 16.16 -22.94
CA LYS A 147 -9.05 17.20 -21.99
C LYS A 147 -8.29 16.67 -20.78
N PHE A 148 -8.40 15.39 -20.44
CA PHE A 148 -7.54 14.77 -19.42
C PHE A 148 -6.09 14.72 -19.89
N ILE A 149 -5.85 14.46 -21.17
CA ILE A 149 -4.50 14.32 -21.74
C ILE A 149 -3.88 15.70 -22.03
N THR A 150 -4.63 16.60 -22.64
CA THR A 150 -4.10 17.86 -23.20
C THR A 150 -4.50 19.11 -22.42
N GLY A 151 -5.41 19.00 -21.45
CA GLY A 151 -5.97 20.12 -20.72
C GLY A 151 -5.15 20.58 -19.50
N THR A 152 -5.64 21.66 -18.90
CA THR A 152 -5.16 22.18 -17.61
C THR A 152 -5.52 21.24 -16.45
N ASP A 153 -4.99 21.48 -15.26
CA ASP A 153 -5.33 20.66 -14.06
C ASP A 153 -6.83 20.74 -13.73
N LEU A 154 -7.46 21.88 -13.99
CA LEU A 154 -8.92 22.03 -13.84
C LEU A 154 -9.69 21.19 -14.87
N ASP A 155 -9.22 21.14 -16.11
CA ASP A 155 -9.83 20.33 -17.17
C ASP A 155 -9.68 18.84 -16.88
N ARG A 156 -8.51 18.42 -16.37
CA ARG A 156 -8.26 17.04 -15.91
C ARG A 156 -9.20 16.64 -14.79
N SER A 157 -9.36 17.49 -13.77
CA SER A 157 -10.28 17.26 -12.66
C SER A 157 -11.74 17.09 -13.14
N LYS A 158 -12.18 17.96 -14.07
CA LYS A 158 -13.52 17.85 -14.67
C LYS A 158 -13.67 16.57 -15.51
N ALA A 159 -12.66 16.20 -16.29
CA ALA A 159 -12.66 14.97 -17.07
C ALA A 159 -12.75 13.73 -16.17
N ILE A 160 -12.03 13.69 -15.03
CA ILE A 160 -12.13 12.59 -14.06
C ILE A 160 -13.55 12.50 -13.50
N SER A 161 -14.11 13.62 -13.00
CA SER A 161 -15.45 13.63 -12.42
C SER A 161 -16.54 13.25 -13.46
N GLY A 162 -16.38 13.72 -14.69
CA GLY A 162 -17.27 13.36 -15.80
C GLY A 162 -17.16 11.87 -16.15
N GLY A 163 -15.95 11.31 -16.18
CA GLY A 163 -15.73 9.89 -16.45
C GLY A 163 -16.33 8.98 -15.37
N VAL A 164 -16.24 9.36 -14.09
CA VAL A 164 -16.91 8.61 -13.01
C VAL A 164 -18.42 8.60 -13.21
N ASN A 165 -19.03 9.76 -13.51
CA ASN A 165 -20.46 9.85 -13.75
C ASN A 165 -20.89 9.05 -14.98
N PHE A 166 -20.07 9.05 -16.02
CA PHE A 166 -20.33 8.27 -17.24
C PHE A 166 -20.36 6.78 -16.96
N ILE A 167 -19.37 6.23 -16.22
CA ILE A 167 -19.32 4.80 -15.87
C ILE A 167 -20.51 4.42 -14.98
N VAL A 168 -20.84 5.24 -13.98
CA VAL A 168 -21.99 4.99 -13.09
C VAL A 168 -23.32 5.03 -13.84
N ALA A 169 -23.43 5.81 -14.92
CA ALA A 169 -24.61 5.84 -15.74
C ALA A 169 -24.77 4.56 -16.59
N VAL A 170 -23.66 4.05 -17.15
CA VAL A 170 -23.65 2.79 -17.93
C VAL A 170 -24.05 1.60 -17.08
N ASP A 171 -23.58 1.53 -15.82
CA ASP A 171 -23.89 0.44 -14.87
C ASP A 171 -25.36 0.41 -14.40
N LYS A 172 -26.17 1.41 -14.75
CA LYS A 172 -27.59 1.49 -14.39
C LYS A 172 -28.54 1.11 -15.53
N GLU A 173 -28.02 0.87 -16.73
CA GLU A 173 -28.83 0.51 -17.89
C GLU A 173 -28.89 -1.02 -18.17
N ASP A 174 -28.16 -1.84 -17.38
CA ASP A 174 -28.23 -3.31 -17.33
C ASP A 174 -29.09 -3.78 -16.13
#